data_fa8f1c990737d87604d8a42da9e656ec
#
_entry.id   fa8f1c990737d87604d8a42da9e656ec
#
_cell.length_a   1.000
_cell.length_b   1.000
_cell.length_c   1.000
_cell.angle_alpha   90.00
_cell.angle_beta   90.00
_cell.angle_gamma   90.00
#
_symmetry.space_group_name_H-M   'P 1'
#
loop_
_entity.id
_entity.type
_entity.pdbx_description
1 polymer ?
#
loop_
_entity_poly.entity_id
_entity_poly.type
_entity_poly.pdbx_seq_one_letter_code
_entity_poly.pdbx_strand_id
1 'polypeptide(L)'
;MYFCYRYATDFRTNSRRSYRLGYAWSRDLRRWTRDDRVAGIDVSPSGWDADMLCYPHVFWCDQQAYMLYNGNAFGRQGFGVAVMER
;
A
#
# COMPACT_ATOMS: atom_id res chain seq x y z
N MET A 1 -10.27 -1.90 5.16
CA MET A 1 -8.97 -2.60 5.33
C MET A 1 -8.01 -2.21 4.22
N TYR A 2 -6.84 -1.76 4.59
CA TYR A 2 -5.73 -1.58 3.65
C TYR A 2 -4.79 -2.77 3.80
N PHE A 3 -4.28 -3.25 2.68
CA PHE A 3 -3.39 -4.42 2.63
C PHE A 3 -2.38 -4.26 1.51
N CYS A 4 -1.42 -5.15 1.43
CA CYS A 4 -0.54 -5.21 0.28
C CYS A 4 -0.66 -6.57 -0.41
N TYR A 5 -0.41 -6.59 -1.71
CA TYR A 5 -0.50 -7.78 -2.53
C TYR A 5 0.66 -7.83 -3.52
N ARG A 6 0.94 -9.02 -4.01
CA ARG A 6 1.97 -9.25 -5.01
C ARG A 6 1.60 -10.43 -5.89
N TYR A 7 2.30 -10.58 -6.98
CA TYR A 7 2.22 -11.81 -7.76
C TYR A 7 2.95 -12.94 -7.03
N ALA A 8 2.51 -14.18 -7.24
CA ALA A 8 3.07 -15.34 -6.56
C ALA A 8 4.50 -15.67 -7.00
N THR A 9 4.89 -15.27 -8.23
CA THR A 9 6.20 -15.54 -8.80
C THR A 9 6.83 -14.25 -9.30
N ASP A 10 8.17 -14.21 -9.33
CA ASP A 10 8.97 -13.11 -9.86
C ASP A 10 8.78 -11.76 -9.18
N PHE A 11 8.15 -11.72 -8.00
CA PHE A 11 7.87 -10.46 -7.32
C PHE A 11 9.14 -9.76 -6.81
N ARG A 12 10.24 -10.48 -6.64
CA ARG A 12 11.51 -9.92 -6.19
C ARG A 12 12.39 -9.43 -7.32
N THR A 13 12.19 -9.93 -8.52
CA THR A 13 13.04 -9.63 -9.69
C THR A 13 12.33 -8.79 -10.73
N ASN A 14 11.01 -8.73 -10.71
CA ASN A 14 10.20 -7.95 -11.63
C ASN A 14 9.37 -6.94 -10.84
N SER A 15 9.71 -5.64 -10.91
CA SER A 15 9.05 -4.59 -10.15
C SER A 15 7.55 -4.48 -10.49
N ARG A 16 7.14 -4.82 -11.71
CA ARG A 16 5.71 -4.81 -12.08
C ARG A 16 4.91 -5.89 -11.36
N ARG A 17 5.58 -6.91 -10.82
CA ARG A 17 4.96 -8.03 -10.11
C ARG A 17 5.19 -7.95 -8.59
N SER A 18 5.82 -6.89 -8.12
CA SER A 18 6.13 -6.69 -6.72
C SER A 18 4.93 -6.12 -5.94
N TYR A 19 5.13 -5.79 -4.69
CA TYR A 19 4.06 -5.38 -3.79
C TYR A 19 3.39 -4.09 -4.21
N ARG A 20 2.08 -4.06 -4.08
CA ARG A 20 1.23 -2.88 -4.26
C ARG A 20 0.23 -2.82 -3.11
N LEU A 21 -0.31 -1.63 -2.87
CA LEU A 21 -1.35 -1.46 -1.86
C LEU A 21 -2.72 -1.75 -2.43
N GLY A 22 -3.54 -2.39 -1.63
CA GLY A 22 -4.91 -2.67 -1.95
C GLY A 22 -5.86 -2.16 -0.88
N TYR A 23 -7.14 -2.15 -1.21
CA TYR A 23 -8.21 -1.72 -0.31
C TYR A 23 -9.40 -2.66 -0.43
N ALA A 24 -9.99 -2.98 0.71
CA ALA A 24 -11.24 -3.74 0.78
C ALA A 24 -12.08 -3.23 1.94
N TRP A 25 -13.40 -3.35 1.79
CA TRP A 25 -14.32 -2.94 2.85
C TRP A 25 -15.36 -4.02 3.10
N SER A 26 -15.92 -4.00 4.29
CA SER A 26 -16.96 -4.95 4.70
C SER A 26 -17.86 -4.29 5.74
N ARG A 27 -19.12 -4.72 5.78
CA ARG A 27 -20.07 -4.31 6.81
C ARG A 27 -20.15 -5.31 7.97
N ASP A 28 -19.72 -6.55 7.73
CA ASP A 28 -19.92 -7.66 8.69
C ASP A 28 -18.63 -8.43 8.99
N LEU A 29 -17.49 -8.05 8.39
CA LEU A 29 -16.20 -8.73 8.49
C LEU A 29 -16.18 -10.14 7.88
N ARG A 30 -17.21 -10.49 7.12
CA ARG A 30 -17.32 -11.79 6.44
C ARG A 30 -17.32 -11.66 4.94
N ARG A 31 -18.10 -10.71 4.41
CA ARG A 31 -18.16 -10.43 2.98
C ARG A 31 -17.39 -9.15 2.69
N TRP A 32 -16.40 -9.24 1.81
CA TRP A 32 -15.50 -8.15 1.50
C TRP A 32 -15.62 -7.72 0.05
N THR A 33 -15.66 -6.43 -0.17
CA THR A 33 -15.55 -5.84 -1.51
C THR A 33 -14.17 -5.24 -1.66
N ARG A 34 -13.41 -5.76 -2.61
CA ARG A 34 -12.06 -5.29 -2.90
C ARG A 34 -12.11 -4.26 -4.03
N ASP A 35 -11.45 -3.12 -3.83
CA ASP A 35 -11.27 -2.10 -4.86
C ASP A 35 -9.91 -1.42 -4.64
N ASP A 36 -8.89 -1.94 -5.28
CA ASP A 36 -7.51 -1.50 -5.09
C ASP A 36 -7.30 -0.05 -5.55
N ARG A 37 -8.14 0.47 -6.44
CA ARG A 37 -8.07 1.87 -6.88
C ARG A 37 -8.31 2.84 -5.73
N VAL A 38 -9.08 2.44 -4.73
CA VAL A 38 -9.39 3.27 -3.56
C VAL A 38 -8.20 3.40 -2.62
N ALA A 39 -7.18 2.57 -2.76
CA ALA A 39 -5.96 2.70 -1.95
C ALA A 39 -5.31 4.07 -2.11
N GLY A 40 -5.45 4.68 -3.29
CA GLY A 40 -5.12 6.09 -3.52
C GLY A 40 -3.66 6.39 -3.80
N ILE A 41 -2.76 5.45 -3.59
CA ILE A 41 -1.33 5.63 -3.88
C ILE A 41 -0.79 4.43 -4.62
N ASP A 42 0.19 4.69 -5.47
CA ASP A 42 0.90 3.68 -6.27
C ASP A 42 2.38 4.03 -6.28
N VAL A 43 3.19 3.14 -6.87
CA VAL A 43 4.63 3.35 -6.96
C VAL A 43 4.94 4.63 -7.74
N SER A 44 6.06 5.26 -7.38
CA SER A 44 6.56 6.44 -8.08
C SER A 44 7.32 6.02 -9.35
N PRO A 45 7.52 6.94 -10.31
CA PRO A 45 8.31 6.63 -11.51
C PRO A 45 9.76 6.27 -11.22
N SER A 46 10.31 6.78 -10.12
CA SER A 46 11.69 6.52 -9.71
C SER A 46 11.85 6.76 -8.22
N GLY A 47 12.94 6.27 -7.64
CA GLY A 47 13.30 6.52 -6.25
C GLY A 47 12.99 5.34 -5.33
N TRP A 48 12.89 5.64 -4.04
CA TRP A 48 12.80 4.66 -2.96
C TRP A 48 11.49 3.86 -2.95
N ASP A 49 10.48 4.31 -3.64
CA ASP A 49 9.16 3.67 -3.73
C ASP A 49 8.76 3.35 -5.19
N ALA A 50 9.74 3.21 -6.09
CA ALA A 50 9.48 2.95 -7.50
C ALA A 50 9.15 1.50 -7.79
N ASP A 51 9.62 0.55 -6.97
CA ASP A 51 9.47 -0.87 -7.21
C ASP A 51 8.30 -1.48 -6.44
N MET A 52 8.08 -1.04 -5.21
CA MET A 52 7.02 -1.61 -4.37
C MET A 52 6.53 -0.64 -3.31
N LEU A 53 5.28 -0.88 -2.88
CA LEU A 53 4.68 -0.33 -1.68
C LEU A 53 4.14 -1.49 -0.87
N CYS A 54 4.48 -1.58 0.42
CA CYS A 54 4.01 -2.69 1.24
C CYS A 54 3.81 -2.29 2.71
N TYR A 55 3.18 -3.17 3.45
CA TYR A 55 2.93 -3.06 4.89
C TYR A 55 2.25 -1.75 5.29
N PRO A 56 1.05 -1.47 4.74
CA PRO A 56 0.34 -0.24 5.10
C PRO A 56 -0.13 -0.29 6.54
N HIS A 57 0.03 0.83 7.23
CA HIS A 57 -0.49 1.02 8.58
C HIS A 57 -1.23 2.34 8.64
N VAL A 58 -2.53 2.29 8.92
CA VAL A 58 -3.38 3.49 8.99
C VAL A 58 -3.59 3.87 10.45
N PHE A 59 -3.43 5.16 10.74
CA PHE A 59 -3.68 5.69 12.06
C PHE A 59 -4.31 7.09 11.96
N TRP A 60 -4.92 7.53 13.04
CA TRP A 60 -5.55 8.85 13.14
C TRP A 60 -4.80 9.71 14.12
N CYS A 61 -4.61 10.97 13.77
CA CYS A 61 -4.03 11.99 14.62
C CYS A 61 -4.75 13.30 14.35
N ASP A 62 -5.31 13.94 15.40
CA ASP A 62 -6.03 15.21 15.29
C ASP A 62 -7.09 15.21 14.17
N GLN A 63 -7.89 14.13 14.10
CA GLN A 63 -8.98 13.95 13.14
C GLN A 63 -8.51 13.80 11.68
N GLN A 64 -7.22 13.58 11.48
CA GLN A 64 -6.64 13.33 10.16
C GLN A 64 -6.16 11.88 10.09
N ALA A 65 -6.49 11.20 9.00
CA ALA A 65 -6.01 9.84 8.75
C ALA A 65 -4.68 9.87 8.00
N TYR A 66 -3.76 9.06 8.46
CA TYR A 66 -2.43 8.89 7.86
C TYR A 66 -2.17 7.44 7.59
N MET A 67 -1.35 7.16 6.58
CA MET A 67 -0.88 5.82 6.30
C MET A 67 0.64 5.81 6.26
N LEU A 68 1.26 4.97 7.07
CA LEU A 68 2.68 4.63 6.94
C LEU A 68 2.82 3.43 6.02
N TYR A 69 3.82 3.44 5.16
CA TYR A 69 4.09 2.33 4.25
C TYR A 69 5.58 2.24 3.94
N ASN A 70 6.01 1.03 3.60
CA ASN A 70 7.39 0.78 3.19
C ASN A 70 7.52 0.87 1.67
N GLY A 71 8.65 1.38 1.19
CA GLY A 71 9.01 1.38 -0.21
C GLY A 71 9.88 0.18 -0.58
N ASN A 72 10.80 0.37 -1.51
CA ASN A 72 11.62 -0.67 -2.11
C ASN A 72 12.37 -1.50 -1.07
N ALA A 73 12.48 -2.80 -1.36
CA ALA A 73 13.19 -3.75 -0.51
C ALA A 73 12.65 -3.78 0.93
N PHE A 74 11.31 -3.74 1.07
CA PHE A 74 10.59 -3.82 2.35
C PHE A 74 11.01 -2.72 3.33
N GLY A 75 11.24 -1.51 2.81
CA GLY A 75 11.60 -0.35 3.61
C GLY A 75 13.10 -0.14 3.79
N ARG A 76 13.94 -1.02 3.22
CA ARG A 76 15.39 -0.83 3.29
C ARG A 76 15.83 0.49 2.66
N GLN A 77 15.14 0.92 1.60
CA GLN A 77 15.43 2.17 0.90
C GLN A 77 14.59 3.33 1.41
N GLY A 78 13.63 3.08 2.28
CA GLY A 78 12.83 4.13 2.89
C GLY A 78 11.40 3.73 3.16
N PHE A 79 10.74 4.58 3.94
CA PHE A 79 9.30 4.49 4.18
C PHE A 79 8.68 5.88 4.04
N GLY A 80 7.37 5.92 3.86
CA GLY A 80 6.67 7.18 3.66
C GLY A 80 5.40 7.27 4.47
N VAL A 81 4.82 8.46 4.46
CA VAL A 81 3.52 8.74 5.06
C VAL A 81 2.62 9.39 4.02
N ALA A 82 1.41 8.86 3.89
CA ALA A 82 0.36 9.44 3.06
C ALA A 82 -0.72 10.04 3.96
N VAL A 83 -1.33 11.12 3.49
CA VAL A 83 -2.43 11.81 4.18
C VAL A 83 -3.70 11.56 3.39
N MET A 84 -4.78 11.19 4.10
CA MET A 84 -6.07 11.01 3.45
C MET A 84 -6.68 12.36 3.12
N GLU A 85 -6.94 12.60 1.85
CA GLU A 85 -7.68 13.77 1.41
C GLU A 85 -9.18 13.55 1.58
N ARG A 86 -9.88 14.60 1.95
CA ARG A 86 -11.34 14.57 2.15
C ARG A 86 -12.05 15.35 1.07
#